data_e9f07fa303b773413443795a75909186
#
_entry.id   e9f07fa303b773413443795a75909186
#
_cell.length_a   1.000
_cell.length_b   1.000
_cell.length_c   1.000
_cell.angle_alpha   90.00
_cell.angle_beta   90.00
_cell.angle_gamma   90.00
#
_symmetry.space_group_name_H-M   'P 1'
#
loop_
_entity.id
_entity.type
_entity.pdbx_description
1 polymer ?
#
loop_
_entity_poly.entity_id
_entity_poly.type
_entity_poly.pdbx_seq_one_letter_code
_entity_poly.pdbx_strand_id
1 'polypeptide(L)'
;MGDYTVIAEVGNALVQLLQKELVPDIVSNNAGIGLASPADRGDMILCIHLYDVSESQSYRVSGMVSDGVDRQKFPPIHLVLSYMITAFSASDVKFRSQDEQRILGKVVQVLKDNPILDLDTMEFVTGSEGDRIRIEMIKPHEEEKSNIWSFPNMPAKLSLFYRMEPVALESAKTKNIQRVQEIEFRKDVSVKPWTKLFRRNHS
;
A
#
# COMPACT_ATOMS: atom_id res chain seq x y z
N MET A 1 -7.37 2.66 -9.01
CA MET A 1 -6.16 3.49 -9.31
C MET A 1 -5.93 4.46 -8.17
N GLY A 2 -4.79 4.33 -7.49
CA GLY A 2 -4.53 5.01 -6.22
C GLY A 2 -4.16 6.49 -6.38
N ASP A 3 -5.14 7.37 -6.25
CA ASP A 3 -4.93 8.80 -6.08
C ASP A 3 -4.42 9.08 -4.64
N TYR A 4 -4.14 10.34 -4.29
CA TYR A 4 -3.72 10.76 -2.94
C TYR A 4 -4.68 10.29 -1.82
N THR A 5 -5.90 9.92 -2.15
CA THR A 5 -6.92 9.37 -1.23
C THR A 5 -6.70 7.91 -0.85
N VAL A 6 -5.86 7.16 -1.58
CA VAL A 6 -5.72 5.70 -1.44
C VAL A 6 -5.39 5.25 -0.02
N ILE A 7 -4.59 6.03 0.72
CA ILE A 7 -4.24 5.69 2.12
C ILE A 7 -5.49 5.68 3.01
N ALA A 8 -6.37 6.69 2.84
CA ALA A 8 -7.62 6.77 3.58
C ALA A 8 -8.62 5.70 3.13
N GLU A 9 -8.66 5.40 1.84
CA GLU A 9 -9.56 4.39 1.26
C GLU A 9 -9.23 2.99 1.77
N VAL A 10 -7.94 2.63 1.80
CA VAL A 10 -7.47 1.35 2.37
C VAL A 10 -7.84 1.24 3.86
N GLY A 11 -7.63 2.31 4.63
CA GLY A 11 -8.04 2.35 6.03
C GLY A 11 -9.54 2.17 6.21
N ASN A 12 -10.35 2.85 5.39
CA ASN A 12 -11.81 2.75 5.43
C ASN A 12 -12.29 1.34 5.03
N ALA A 13 -11.68 0.71 4.02
CA ALA A 13 -12.00 -0.67 3.64
C ALA A 13 -11.74 -1.63 4.80
N LEU A 14 -10.63 -1.46 5.52
CA LEU A 14 -10.33 -2.27 6.71
C LEU A 14 -11.38 -2.07 7.82
N VAL A 15 -11.81 -0.83 8.06
CA VAL A 15 -12.92 -0.53 9.01
C VAL A 15 -14.20 -1.21 8.58
N GLN A 16 -14.58 -1.09 7.31
CA GLN A 16 -15.83 -1.67 6.79
C GLN A 16 -15.85 -3.21 6.90
N LEU A 17 -14.73 -3.87 6.59
CA LEU A 17 -14.60 -5.30 6.78
C LEU A 17 -14.85 -5.70 8.25
N LEU A 18 -14.15 -5.02 9.17
CA LEU A 18 -14.27 -5.34 10.60
C LEU A 18 -15.66 -4.98 11.15
N GLN A 19 -16.30 -3.90 10.69
CA GLN A 19 -17.69 -3.59 11.02
C GLN A 19 -18.65 -4.68 10.54
N LYS A 20 -18.50 -5.13 9.30
CA LYS A 20 -19.34 -6.19 8.73
C LYS A 20 -19.26 -7.50 9.52
N GLU A 21 -18.09 -7.86 10.01
CA GLU A 21 -17.82 -9.18 10.61
C GLU A 21 -17.91 -9.19 12.15
N LEU A 22 -17.86 -8.02 12.81
CA LEU A 22 -17.88 -7.93 14.27
C LEU A 22 -19.20 -7.35 14.81
N VAL A 23 -19.97 -6.66 14.01
CA VAL A 23 -21.25 -6.04 14.43
C VAL A 23 -22.42 -6.91 13.96
N PRO A 24 -23.44 -7.17 14.77
CA PRO A 24 -23.60 -6.71 16.17
C PRO A 24 -23.02 -7.66 17.23
N ASP A 25 -22.49 -8.82 16.85
CA ASP A 25 -22.21 -9.95 17.74
C ASP A 25 -21.11 -9.68 18.79
N ILE A 26 -20.09 -8.95 18.40
CA ILE A 26 -18.90 -8.67 19.24
C ILE A 26 -18.85 -7.19 19.64
N VAL A 27 -19.18 -6.30 18.71
CA VAL A 27 -19.28 -4.85 18.93
C VAL A 27 -20.73 -4.42 18.66
N SER A 28 -21.33 -3.67 19.56
CA SER A 28 -22.77 -3.37 19.52
C SER A 28 -23.21 -2.55 18.30
N ASN A 29 -22.34 -1.70 17.77
CA ASN A 29 -22.66 -0.85 16.63
C ASN A 29 -21.39 -0.47 15.83
N ASN A 30 -21.60 -0.01 14.60
CA ASN A 30 -20.52 0.37 13.69
C ASN A 30 -19.65 1.53 14.22
N ALA A 31 -20.23 2.47 14.99
CA ALA A 31 -19.49 3.59 15.56
C ALA A 31 -18.43 3.16 16.60
N GLY A 32 -18.55 1.92 17.12
CA GLY A 32 -17.55 1.33 18.01
C GLY A 32 -16.25 0.90 17.30
N ILE A 33 -16.17 0.95 15.96
CA ILE A 33 -14.99 0.54 15.17
C ILE A 33 -14.62 1.67 14.22
N GLY A 34 -13.39 2.16 14.29
CA GLY A 34 -12.96 3.25 13.43
C GLY A 34 -11.47 3.49 13.37
N LEU A 35 -11.10 4.37 12.43
CA LEU A 35 -9.73 4.88 12.31
C LEU A 35 -9.51 5.94 13.39
N ALA A 36 -8.73 5.61 14.40
CA ALA A 36 -8.38 6.55 15.46
C ALA A 36 -7.05 6.18 16.11
N SER A 37 -6.36 7.18 16.62
CA SER A 37 -5.30 6.95 17.61
C SER A 37 -5.92 6.41 18.91
N PRO A 38 -5.25 5.49 19.61
CA PRO A 38 -5.67 5.08 20.95
C PRO A 38 -5.95 6.24 21.91
N ALA A 39 -5.19 7.33 21.78
CA ALA A 39 -5.37 8.53 22.60
C ALA A 39 -6.66 9.30 22.29
N ASP A 40 -7.10 9.27 21.02
CA ASP A 40 -8.25 10.03 20.52
C ASP A 40 -9.46 9.14 20.17
N ARG A 41 -9.53 7.97 20.80
CA ARG A 41 -10.53 6.94 20.46
C ARG A 41 -11.98 7.35 20.71
N GLY A 42 -12.24 8.32 21.59
CA GLY A 42 -13.60 8.61 22.07
C GLY A 42 -14.25 7.37 22.70
N ASP A 43 -15.45 7.02 22.24
CA ASP A 43 -16.21 5.85 22.70
C ASP A 43 -15.95 4.58 21.87
N MET A 44 -14.94 4.59 20.98
CA MET A 44 -14.62 3.42 20.18
C MET A 44 -14.11 2.27 21.03
N ILE A 45 -14.59 1.06 20.68
CA ILE A 45 -14.22 -0.21 21.30
C ILE A 45 -13.03 -0.83 20.54
N LEU A 46 -12.95 -0.61 19.23
CA LEU A 46 -11.87 -1.10 18.38
C LEU A 46 -11.26 0.06 17.59
N CYS A 47 -10.02 0.40 17.90
CA CYS A 47 -9.27 1.45 17.23
C CYS A 47 -8.30 0.84 16.24
N ILE A 48 -8.32 1.36 15.02
CA ILE A 48 -7.39 1.04 13.94
C ILE A 48 -6.52 2.27 13.71
N HIS A 49 -5.27 2.19 14.12
CA HIS A 49 -4.32 3.31 14.08
C HIS A 49 -3.26 3.06 13.03
N LEU A 50 -3.22 3.90 11.99
CA LEU A 50 -2.12 3.93 11.03
C LEU A 50 -0.93 4.63 11.71
N TYR A 51 0.11 3.87 12.06
CA TYR A 51 1.25 4.40 12.81
C TYR A 51 2.50 4.65 11.94
N ASP A 52 2.57 4.02 10.77
CA ASP A 52 3.68 4.22 9.84
C ASP A 52 3.23 4.08 8.38
N VAL A 53 3.84 4.90 7.52
CA VAL A 53 3.72 4.83 6.06
C VAL A 53 5.10 4.91 5.48
N SER A 54 5.54 3.87 4.78
CA SER A 54 6.86 3.81 4.16
C SER A 54 6.79 3.34 2.71
N GLU A 55 7.86 3.57 1.94
CA GLU A 55 7.97 3.07 0.57
C GLU A 55 8.36 1.59 0.57
N SER A 56 7.63 0.78 -0.20
CA SER A 56 7.95 -0.64 -0.36
C SER A 56 9.27 -0.84 -1.09
N GLN A 57 10.16 -1.64 -0.48
CA GLN A 57 11.43 -2.02 -1.10
C GLN A 57 11.26 -3.13 -2.15
N SER A 58 10.20 -3.91 -2.03
CA SER A 58 9.93 -5.08 -2.88
C SER A 58 9.25 -4.72 -4.20
N TYR A 59 8.53 -3.60 -4.25
CA TYR A 59 7.71 -3.17 -5.37
C TYR A 59 8.19 -1.84 -5.96
N ARG A 60 9.42 -1.81 -6.46
CA ARG A 60 9.96 -0.62 -7.14
C ARG A 60 9.77 -0.72 -8.63
N VAL A 61 8.98 0.18 -9.21
CA VAL A 61 8.86 0.33 -10.65
C VAL A 61 9.87 1.37 -11.14
N SER A 62 10.75 0.96 -12.05
CA SER A 62 11.71 1.86 -12.68
C SER A 62 11.25 2.22 -14.08
N GLY A 63 11.28 3.49 -14.42
CA GLY A 63 10.97 4.01 -15.75
C GLY A 63 9.60 4.67 -15.86
N MET A 64 9.42 5.44 -16.94
CA MET A 64 8.17 6.15 -17.21
C MET A 64 7.11 5.17 -17.72
N VAL A 65 5.87 5.35 -17.27
CA VAL A 65 4.71 4.55 -17.71
C VAL A 65 3.99 5.30 -18.83
N SER A 66 3.60 4.60 -19.90
CA SER A 66 2.86 5.21 -21.01
C SER A 66 1.45 5.61 -20.56
N ASP A 67 1.09 6.87 -20.79
CA ASP A 67 -0.24 7.43 -20.52
C ASP A 67 -0.85 7.94 -21.83
N GLY A 68 -1.25 7.02 -22.71
CA GLY A 68 -1.72 7.31 -24.06
C GLY A 68 -0.60 7.40 -25.09
N VAL A 69 -0.90 8.06 -26.24
CA VAL A 69 0.00 8.08 -27.41
C VAL A 69 1.17 9.04 -27.24
N ASP A 70 0.93 10.20 -26.60
CA ASP A 70 1.90 11.31 -26.55
C ASP A 70 2.30 11.72 -25.12
N ARG A 71 1.95 10.93 -24.12
CA ARG A 71 2.21 11.23 -22.72
C ARG A 71 2.86 10.05 -21.99
N GLN A 72 3.72 10.40 -21.04
CA GLN A 72 4.24 9.45 -20.04
C GLN A 72 3.95 9.99 -18.65
N LYS A 73 3.55 9.10 -17.76
CA LYS A 73 3.48 9.33 -16.31
C LYS A 73 4.76 8.88 -15.62
N PHE A 74 5.09 9.56 -14.53
CA PHE A 74 6.05 8.98 -13.60
C PHE A 74 5.49 7.69 -13.00
N PRO A 75 6.34 6.69 -12.71
CA PRO A 75 5.88 5.44 -12.15
C PRO A 75 5.17 5.66 -10.81
N PRO A 76 4.19 4.82 -10.44
CA PRO A 76 3.57 4.86 -9.13
C PRO A 76 4.60 4.54 -8.04
N ILE A 77 4.39 5.12 -6.86
CA ILE A 77 5.10 4.73 -5.64
C ILE A 77 4.28 3.66 -4.95
N HIS A 78 4.91 2.56 -4.58
CA HIS A 78 4.25 1.52 -3.79
C HIS A 78 4.55 1.74 -2.31
N LEU A 79 3.48 1.89 -1.54
CA LEU A 79 3.55 2.14 -0.11
C LEU A 79 3.31 0.87 0.69
N VAL A 80 3.87 0.86 1.89
CA VAL A 80 3.56 -0.05 2.98
C VAL A 80 2.80 0.74 4.03
N LEU A 81 1.61 0.29 4.40
CA LEU A 81 0.81 0.88 5.46
C LEU A 81 0.86 -0.01 6.68
N SER A 82 1.30 0.53 7.81
CA SER A 82 1.44 -0.21 9.06
C SER A 82 0.38 0.21 10.07
N TYR A 83 -0.48 -0.73 10.43
CA TYR A 83 -1.61 -0.52 11.33
C TYR A 83 -1.42 -1.19 12.67
N MET A 84 -1.78 -0.49 13.75
CA MET A 84 -1.96 -1.04 15.08
C MET A 84 -3.44 -1.12 15.41
N ILE A 85 -3.93 -2.30 15.79
CA ILE A 85 -5.33 -2.53 16.13
C ILE A 85 -5.41 -2.83 17.63
N THR A 86 -6.17 -2.00 18.34
CA THR A 86 -6.29 -2.07 19.81
C THR A 86 -7.74 -2.13 20.22
N ALA A 87 -8.07 -3.05 21.13
CA ALA A 87 -9.40 -3.17 21.70
C ALA A 87 -9.50 -2.47 23.06
N PHE A 88 -10.66 -1.86 23.31
CA PHE A 88 -11.04 -1.20 24.55
C PHE A 88 -12.43 -1.67 24.98
N SER A 89 -12.51 -2.54 25.99
CA SER A 89 -13.80 -2.96 26.50
C SER A 89 -14.38 -1.95 27.46
N ALA A 90 -15.71 -1.74 27.37
CA ALA A 90 -16.49 -0.96 28.33
C ALA A 90 -16.97 -1.79 29.53
N SER A 91 -16.66 -3.09 29.57
CA SER A 91 -17.04 -4.01 30.65
C SER A 91 -16.36 -3.68 31.98
N ASP A 92 -16.91 -4.22 33.06
CA ASP A 92 -16.30 -4.14 34.38
C ASP A 92 -14.83 -4.61 34.36
N VAL A 93 -14.03 -4.02 35.24
CA VAL A 93 -12.59 -4.29 35.33
C VAL A 93 -12.27 -5.78 35.36
N LYS A 94 -13.13 -6.59 36.02
CA LYS A 94 -12.96 -8.04 36.14
C LYS A 94 -13.01 -8.78 34.79
N PHE A 95 -13.79 -8.30 33.85
CA PHE A 95 -14.03 -8.95 32.56
C PHE A 95 -13.36 -8.25 31.39
N ARG A 96 -12.90 -7.02 31.60
CA ARG A 96 -12.34 -6.15 30.56
C ARG A 96 -11.27 -6.82 29.73
N SER A 97 -10.26 -7.37 30.38
CA SER A 97 -9.16 -8.03 29.67
C SER A 97 -9.60 -9.23 28.85
N GLN A 98 -10.57 -10.01 29.36
CA GLN A 98 -11.11 -11.16 28.63
C GLN A 98 -11.88 -10.72 27.39
N ASP A 99 -12.69 -9.66 27.52
CA ASP A 99 -13.46 -9.12 26.38
C ASP A 99 -12.54 -8.52 25.32
N GLU A 100 -11.51 -7.76 25.73
CA GLU A 100 -10.51 -7.22 24.80
C GLU A 100 -9.80 -8.36 24.02
N GLN A 101 -9.44 -9.45 24.70
CA GLN A 101 -8.82 -10.61 24.04
C GLN A 101 -9.79 -11.32 23.08
N ARG A 102 -11.08 -11.40 23.41
CA ARG A 102 -12.12 -11.96 22.50
C ARG A 102 -12.29 -11.12 21.26
N ILE A 103 -12.36 -9.79 21.40
CA ILE A 103 -12.45 -8.87 20.28
C ILE A 103 -11.24 -9.03 19.37
N LEU A 104 -10.03 -8.98 19.94
CA LEU A 104 -8.78 -9.14 19.16
C LEU A 104 -8.68 -10.53 18.52
N GLY A 105 -9.12 -11.59 19.20
CA GLY A 105 -9.17 -12.94 18.63
C GLY A 105 -10.07 -13.01 17.40
N LYS A 106 -11.25 -12.35 17.43
CA LYS A 106 -12.13 -12.27 16.26
C LYS A 106 -11.50 -11.46 15.12
N VAL A 107 -10.82 -10.35 15.43
CA VAL A 107 -10.07 -9.57 14.42
C VAL A 107 -9.03 -10.45 13.72
N VAL A 108 -8.25 -11.23 14.48
CA VAL A 108 -7.26 -12.15 13.89
C VAL A 108 -7.92 -13.15 12.94
N GLN A 109 -9.05 -13.74 13.35
CA GLN A 109 -9.80 -14.67 12.53
C GLN A 109 -10.26 -14.01 11.21
N VAL A 110 -10.92 -12.85 11.31
CA VAL A 110 -11.45 -12.12 10.15
C VAL A 110 -10.35 -11.76 9.15
N LEU A 111 -9.25 -11.19 9.63
CA LEU A 111 -8.16 -10.77 8.75
C LEU A 111 -7.37 -11.96 8.17
N LYS A 112 -7.37 -13.11 8.86
CA LYS A 112 -6.81 -14.35 8.32
C LYS A 112 -7.68 -14.93 7.21
N ASP A 113 -9.00 -14.82 7.35
CA ASP A 113 -9.97 -15.33 6.36
C ASP A 113 -10.07 -14.40 5.14
N ASN A 114 -9.68 -13.12 5.29
CA ASN A 114 -9.73 -12.08 4.25
C ASN A 114 -8.34 -11.44 4.05
N PRO A 115 -7.36 -12.16 3.51
CA PRO A 115 -5.95 -11.72 3.50
C PRO A 115 -5.61 -10.71 2.40
N ILE A 116 -6.53 -10.42 1.50
CA ILE A 116 -6.29 -9.61 0.29
C ILE A 116 -7.37 -8.57 0.12
N LEU A 117 -6.97 -7.30 -0.06
CA LEU A 117 -7.84 -6.21 -0.47
C LEU A 117 -7.67 -5.95 -1.97
N ASP A 118 -8.77 -6.01 -2.69
CA ASP A 118 -8.84 -5.60 -4.10
C ASP A 118 -9.02 -4.08 -4.17
N LEU A 119 -8.10 -3.40 -4.84
CA LEU A 119 -8.11 -1.93 -4.94
C LEU A 119 -9.23 -1.39 -5.85
N ASP A 120 -9.66 -2.18 -6.83
CA ASP A 120 -10.67 -1.72 -7.79
C ASP A 120 -12.08 -1.76 -7.18
N THR A 121 -12.35 -2.78 -6.39
CA THR A 121 -13.64 -2.94 -5.70
C THR A 121 -13.63 -2.41 -4.27
N MET A 122 -12.43 -2.18 -3.70
CA MET A 122 -12.22 -1.89 -2.28
C MET A 122 -12.83 -2.94 -1.34
N GLU A 123 -12.94 -4.18 -1.82
CA GLU A 123 -13.43 -5.32 -1.06
C GLU A 123 -12.31 -6.32 -0.75
N PHE A 124 -12.41 -6.96 0.41
CA PHE A 124 -11.51 -8.05 0.75
C PHE A 124 -11.96 -9.36 0.08
N VAL A 125 -11.01 -10.04 -0.55
CA VAL A 125 -11.23 -11.26 -1.31
C VAL A 125 -10.27 -12.37 -0.91
N THR A 126 -10.70 -13.61 -1.18
CA THR A 126 -9.86 -14.80 -1.08
C THR A 126 -9.39 -15.18 -2.48
N GLY A 127 -8.10 -15.03 -2.78
CA GLY A 127 -7.55 -15.41 -4.09
C GLY A 127 -6.30 -14.62 -4.49
N SER A 128 -5.52 -15.12 -5.44
CA SER A 128 -4.10 -14.82 -5.51
C SER A 128 -3.60 -14.11 -6.77
N GLU A 129 -4.38 -13.38 -7.57
CA GLU A 129 -3.83 -12.77 -8.79
C GLU A 129 -4.18 -11.29 -8.93
N GLY A 130 -3.17 -10.48 -9.29
CA GLY A 130 -3.25 -9.06 -9.64
C GLY A 130 -2.53 -8.12 -8.66
N ASP A 131 -2.61 -6.83 -8.93
CA ASP A 131 -2.10 -5.73 -8.09
C ASP A 131 -2.99 -5.56 -6.84
N ARG A 132 -2.93 -6.54 -5.94
CA ARG A 132 -3.79 -6.63 -4.77
C ARG A 132 -2.99 -6.36 -3.51
N ILE A 133 -3.57 -5.59 -2.62
CA ILE A 133 -2.96 -5.31 -1.32
C ILE A 133 -3.10 -6.54 -0.43
N ARG A 134 -1.97 -7.03 0.03
CA ARG A 134 -1.91 -8.14 0.97
C ARG A 134 -1.88 -7.60 2.39
N ILE A 135 -2.67 -8.22 3.29
CA ILE A 135 -2.62 -7.92 4.71
C ILE A 135 -1.87 -9.02 5.45
N GLU A 136 -0.86 -8.65 6.22
CA GLU A 136 -0.03 -9.58 6.98
C GLU A 136 0.09 -9.14 8.44
N MET A 137 -0.05 -10.10 9.36
CA MET A 137 0.24 -9.86 10.76
C MET A 137 1.76 -9.80 10.96
N ILE A 138 2.24 -8.74 11.59
CA ILE A 138 3.66 -8.52 11.87
C ILE A 138 3.94 -8.49 13.37
N LYS A 139 5.18 -8.73 13.74
CA LYS A 139 5.65 -8.58 15.11
C LYS A 139 6.75 -7.52 15.16
N PRO A 140 6.42 -6.27 15.50
CA PRO A 140 7.43 -5.22 15.69
C PRO A 140 8.42 -5.60 16.78
N HIS A 141 9.63 -5.05 16.71
CA HIS A 141 10.61 -5.18 17.78
C HIS A 141 10.12 -4.49 19.07
N GLU A 142 10.64 -4.90 20.23
CA GLU A 142 10.17 -4.34 21.51
C GLU A 142 10.40 -2.83 21.64
N GLU A 143 11.52 -2.32 21.12
CA GLU A 143 11.79 -0.87 21.06
C GLU A 143 10.79 -0.14 20.18
N GLU A 144 10.46 -0.70 19.02
CA GLU A 144 9.46 -0.15 18.08
C GLU A 144 8.07 -0.10 18.74
N LYS A 145 7.66 -1.18 19.40
CA LYS A 145 6.40 -1.20 20.15
C LYS A 145 6.35 -0.13 21.23
N SER A 146 7.44 0.07 21.96
CA SER A 146 7.54 1.10 22.99
C SER A 146 7.38 2.51 22.39
N ASN A 147 7.98 2.74 21.22
CA ASN A 147 7.85 4.00 20.51
C ASN A 147 6.43 4.23 19.97
N ILE A 148 5.80 3.21 19.41
CA ILE A 148 4.41 3.29 18.92
C ILE A 148 3.45 3.60 20.08
N TRP A 149 3.71 3.01 21.27
CA TRP A 149 2.90 3.21 22.48
C TRP A 149 3.29 4.45 23.32
N SER A 150 4.09 5.35 22.80
CA SER A 150 4.47 6.56 23.55
C SER A 150 3.37 7.62 23.60
N PHE A 151 2.15 7.22 23.97
CA PHE A 151 1.04 8.13 24.21
C PHE A 151 1.07 8.68 25.63
N PRO A 152 0.95 10.02 25.82
CA PRO A 152 0.94 10.62 27.16
C PRO A 152 -0.21 10.05 28.02
N ASN A 153 0.11 9.67 29.26
CA ASN A 153 -0.84 9.19 30.26
C ASN A 153 -1.64 7.91 29.87
N MET A 154 -1.19 7.17 28.89
CA MET A 154 -1.84 5.92 28.48
C MET A 154 -0.86 4.75 28.61
N PRO A 155 -1.16 3.75 29.46
CA PRO A 155 -0.36 2.54 29.54
C PRO A 155 -0.50 1.72 28.25
N ALA A 156 0.59 1.06 27.85
CA ALA A 156 0.58 0.15 26.72
C ALA A 156 -0.47 -0.95 26.92
N LYS A 157 -1.22 -1.25 25.87
CA LYS A 157 -2.24 -2.31 25.83
C LYS A 157 -1.87 -3.39 24.83
N LEU A 158 -2.48 -4.55 25.01
CA LEU A 158 -2.41 -5.61 24.01
C LEU A 158 -2.94 -5.08 22.68
N SER A 159 -2.12 -5.16 21.64
CA SER A 159 -2.44 -4.71 20.30
C SER A 159 -1.94 -5.68 19.25
N LEU A 160 -2.63 -5.71 18.14
CA LEU A 160 -2.24 -6.45 16.96
C LEU A 160 -1.59 -5.49 15.98
N PHE A 161 -0.56 -5.95 15.28
CA PHE A 161 0.15 -5.16 14.28
C PHE A 161 0.01 -5.84 12.92
N TYR A 162 -0.42 -5.06 11.95
CA TYR A 162 -0.62 -5.52 10.57
C TYR A 162 0.06 -4.60 9.59
N ARG A 163 0.52 -5.18 8.49
CA ARG A 163 1.10 -4.48 7.36
C ARG A 163 0.26 -4.75 6.13
N MET A 164 -0.02 -3.71 5.35
CA MET A 164 -0.72 -3.80 4.09
C MET A 164 0.17 -3.28 2.96
N GLU A 165 0.49 -4.14 1.99
CA GLU A 165 1.32 -3.82 0.82
C GLU A 165 1.04 -4.75 -0.38
N PRO A 166 1.35 -4.32 -1.62
CA PRO A 166 1.71 -2.97 -2.03
C PRO A 166 0.49 -2.06 -2.17
N VAL A 167 0.57 -0.83 -1.69
CA VAL A 167 -0.46 0.19 -1.92
C VAL A 167 0.07 1.16 -2.97
N ALA A 168 -0.46 1.09 -4.18
CA ALA A 168 0.00 1.92 -5.30
C ALA A 168 -0.53 3.35 -5.17
N LEU A 169 0.37 4.33 -5.12
CA LEU A 169 0.08 5.76 -5.18
C LEU A 169 0.56 6.30 -6.52
N GLU A 170 -0.35 6.75 -7.37
CA GLU A 170 -0.03 7.27 -8.68
C GLU A 170 0.60 8.66 -8.64
N SER A 171 1.49 8.92 -9.58
CA SER A 171 2.06 10.26 -9.76
C SER A 171 1.11 11.15 -10.54
N ALA A 172 0.88 12.35 -10.02
CA ALA A 172 0.15 13.41 -10.75
C ALA A 172 0.98 14.07 -11.86
N LYS A 173 2.30 13.77 -11.96
CA LYS A 173 3.19 14.38 -12.95
C LYS A 173 3.17 13.60 -14.25
N THR A 174 2.93 14.32 -15.35
CA THR A 174 3.02 13.80 -16.72
C THR A 174 4.12 14.51 -17.49
N LYS A 175 4.73 13.82 -18.45
CA LYS A 175 5.70 14.37 -19.40
C LYS A 175 5.17 14.15 -20.82
N ASN A 176 5.08 15.23 -21.60
CA ASN A 176 4.78 15.12 -23.02
C ASN A 176 5.99 14.58 -23.77
N ILE A 177 5.77 13.62 -24.65
CA ILE A 177 6.81 13.04 -25.51
C ILE A 177 6.47 13.39 -26.94
N GLN A 178 7.44 13.97 -27.66
CA GLN A 178 7.36 14.01 -29.12
C GLN A 178 7.90 12.67 -29.63
N ARG A 179 7.01 11.81 -30.16
CA ARG A 179 7.46 10.64 -30.90
C ARG A 179 8.05 11.11 -32.22
N VAL A 180 9.23 10.61 -32.56
CA VAL A 180 9.80 10.75 -33.91
C VAL A 180 8.86 10.00 -34.84
N GLN A 181 8.11 10.74 -35.64
CA GLN A 181 7.14 10.17 -36.59
C GLN A 181 7.80 9.66 -37.88
N GLU A 182 8.99 10.19 -38.20
CA GLU A 182 9.68 9.82 -39.44
C GLU A 182 11.20 9.94 -39.25
N ILE A 183 11.93 8.90 -39.63
CA ILE A 183 13.40 8.90 -39.71
C ILE A 183 13.75 8.79 -41.19
N GLU A 184 14.07 9.90 -41.86
CA GLU A 184 14.67 9.87 -43.18
C GLU A 184 16.12 9.43 -43.10
N PHE A 185 16.41 8.22 -43.52
CA PHE A 185 17.79 7.78 -43.75
C PHE A 185 18.29 8.34 -45.08
N ARG A 186 18.97 9.46 -45.09
CA ARG A 186 19.75 9.90 -46.27
C ARG A 186 21.04 9.07 -46.35
N LYS A 187 21.05 8.16 -47.31
CA LYS A 187 22.21 7.39 -47.68
C LYS A 187 23.11 8.29 -48.55
N ASP A 188 24.01 9.07 -47.95
CA ASP A 188 25.09 9.72 -48.69
C ASP A 188 26.11 8.65 -49.10
N VAL A 189 25.85 8.02 -50.25
CA VAL A 189 26.83 7.15 -50.91
C VAL A 189 27.71 8.00 -51.79
N SER A 190 28.67 8.73 -51.23
CA SER A 190 29.82 9.23 -51.99
C SER A 190 30.89 8.15 -52.03
N VAL A 191 30.69 7.16 -52.88
CA VAL A 191 31.77 6.23 -53.24
C VAL A 191 32.72 6.96 -54.18
N LYS A 192 33.87 7.44 -53.68
CA LYS A 192 34.96 7.84 -54.54
C LYS A 192 35.52 6.58 -55.22
N PRO A 193 35.61 6.58 -56.61
CA PRO A 193 36.18 5.42 -57.28
C PRO A 193 37.70 5.41 -57.07
N TRP A 194 38.20 4.27 -56.62
CA TRP A 194 39.63 4.02 -56.51
C TRP A 194 40.25 3.91 -57.91
N THR A 195 40.87 4.95 -58.40
CA THR A 195 41.73 4.92 -59.60
C THR A 195 43.00 4.17 -59.27
N LYS A 196 43.13 2.95 -59.79
CA LYS A 196 44.37 2.16 -59.78
C LYS A 196 45.43 2.86 -60.62
N LEU A 197 46.43 3.44 -60.00
CA LEU A 197 47.67 3.87 -60.61
C LEU A 197 48.61 2.65 -60.81
N PHE A 198 48.45 1.97 -61.95
CA PHE A 198 49.52 1.06 -62.42
C PHE A 198 50.62 1.90 -63.10
N ARG A 199 51.75 2.12 -62.45
CA ARG A 199 52.98 2.54 -63.09
C ARG A 199 53.75 1.28 -63.51
N ARG A 200 53.82 1.02 -64.82
CA ARG A 200 54.77 0.14 -65.40
C ARG A 200 56.14 0.86 -65.42
N ASN A 201 57.15 0.29 -64.83
CA ASN A 201 58.53 0.60 -65.15
C ASN A 201 59.06 -0.51 -66.09
N HIS A 202 59.44 -0.08 -67.32
CA HIS A 202 60.31 -0.83 -68.18
C HIS A 202 61.66 -0.11 -68.07
N SER A 203 62.72 -0.85 -67.85
CA SER A 203 64.07 -0.96 -68.38
C SER A 203 64.98 -1.52 -67.32
#